data_2213b5b2e6937051368ae5bb00d49a79
#
_entry.id   2213b5b2e6937051368ae5bb00d49a79
#
_cell.length_a   1.000
_cell.length_b   1.000
_cell.length_c   1.000
_cell.angle_alpha   90.00
_cell.angle_beta   90.00
_cell.angle_gamma   90.00
#
_symmetry.space_group_name_H-M   'P 1'
#
loop_
_entity.id
_entity.type
_entity.pdbx_description
1 polymer ?
#
loop_
_entity_poly.entity_id
_entity_poly.type
_entity_poly.pdbx_seq_one_letter_code
_entity_poly.pdbx_strand_id
1 'polypeptide(L)'
;LKLADWMRDPANPFFAKSLVNRYWKHFFRRGLIEPEDDIRDSNPPSNPELLLALESHFRDSGFDLKDLVRTIVRSHAYQLSSQPTGGNLVDQQNYSRYYPRRLQAEVLLDSVDDLTGSRTDFANLPAGTRAIALPDNSYNNASPFLRVFGRPENESVCECERIQTSSLAQSLHLINAGDVKAKLQNPLGRIEQLLKDQIPDDQAVRLLYRSAFARDPNEGELRTAIEYLQTVPNDVAGNPIDPARAKRENYQDLVWSLINTKEFLFNH
;
A
#
# COMPACT_ATOMS: atom_id res chain seq x y z
N LEU A 1 24.40 -24.90 -17.65
CA LEU A 1 25.17 -24.93 -16.40
C LEU A 1 26.17 -23.79 -16.33
N LYS A 2 27.02 -23.53 -17.39
CA LYS A 2 28.05 -22.46 -17.39
C LYS A 2 27.50 -21.06 -17.08
N LEU A 3 26.31 -20.69 -17.57
CA LEU A 3 25.69 -19.39 -17.27
C LEU A 3 25.28 -19.30 -15.79
N ALA A 4 24.64 -20.35 -15.28
CA ALA A 4 24.25 -20.41 -13.88
C ALA A 4 25.46 -20.39 -12.92
N ASP A 5 26.57 -21.04 -13.33
CA ASP A 5 27.81 -21.04 -12.57
C ASP A 5 28.42 -19.65 -12.56
N TRP A 6 28.46 -18.95 -13.72
CA TRP A 6 28.91 -17.56 -13.79
C TRP A 6 28.04 -16.60 -12.98
N MET A 7 26.71 -16.76 -13.01
CA MET A 7 25.81 -15.91 -12.21
C MET A 7 26.05 -16.06 -10.71
N ARG A 8 26.41 -17.26 -10.24
CA ARG A 8 26.70 -17.56 -8.83
C ARG A 8 28.15 -17.31 -8.43
N ASP A 9 29.01 -17.01 -9.39
CA ASP A 9 30.42 -16.77 -9.10
C ASP A 9 30.55 -15.56 -8.15
N PRO A 10 31.24 -15.69 -7.01
CA PRO A 10 31.49 -14.56 -6.11
C PRO A 10 32.21 -13.38 -6.79
N ALA A 11 32.97 -13.65 -7.85
CA ALA A 11 33.62 -12.62 -8.65
C ALA A 11 32.68 -11.94 -9.67
N ASN A 12 31.41 -12.40 -9.81
CA ASN A 12 30.46 -11.73 -10.71
C ASN A 12 30.11 -10.34 -10.20
N PRO A 13 30.41 -9.26 -10.94
CA PRO A 13 30.21 -7.90 -10.47
C PRO A 13 28.73 -7.43 -10.56
N PHE A 14 27.88 -8.20 -11.23
CA PHE A 14 26.52 -7.75 -11.56
C PHE A 14 25.44 -8.38 -10.69
N PHE A 15 25.54 -9.66 -10.35
CA PHE A 15 24.47 -10.41 -9.71
C PHE A 15 24.05 -9.82 -8.36
N ALA A 16 24.99 -9.70 -7.43
CA ALA A 16 24.72 -9.13 -6.12
C ALA A 16 24.32 -7.64 -6.22
N LYS A 17 25.04 -6.88 -7.04
CA LYS A 17 24.78 -5.45 -7.25
C LYS A 17 23.40 -5.18 -7.78
N SER A 18 22.97 -5.88 -8.84
CA SER A 18 21.64 -5.74 -9.44
C SER A 18 20.56 -6.06 -8.43
N LEU A 19 20.69 -7.18 -7.71
CA LEU A 19 19.68 -7.60 -6.75
C LEU A 19 19.56 -6.62 -5.57
N VAL A 20 20.68 -6.21 -5.01
CA VAL A 20 20.73 -5.20 -3.93
C VAL A 20 20.08 -3.89 -4.37
N ASN A 21 20.41 -3.40 -5.58
CA ASN A 21 19.84 -2.18 -6.12
C ASN A 21 18.33 -2.27 -6.32
N ARG A 22 17.83 -3.41 -6.81
CA ARG A 22 16.38 -3.67 -6.96
C ARG A 22 15.67 -3.73 -5.61
N TYR A 23 16.23 -4.40 -4.59
CA TYR A 23 15.67 -4.41 -3.25
C TYR A 23 15.70 -3.01 -2.62
N TRP A 24 16.79 -2.27 -2.79
CA TRP A 24 16.85 -0.87 -2.34
C TRP A 24 15.74 -0.04 -2.99
N LYS A 25 15.59 -0.09 -4.31
CA LYS A 25 14.51 0.58 -5.04
C LYS A 25 13.13 0.16 -4.54
N HIS A 26 12.93 -1.13 -4.26
CA HIS A 26 11.66 -1.63 -3.72
C HIS A 26 11.29 -0.93 -2.42
N PHE A 27 12.23 -0.69 -1.52
CA PHE A 27 11.97 -0.05 -0.23
C PHE A 27 11.98 1.48 -0.29
N PHE A 28 12.81 2.08 -1.13
CA PHE A 28 13.01 3.53 -1.19
C PHE A 28 12.42 4.22 -2.43
N ARG A 29 11.71 3.48 -3.29
CA ARG A 29 11.12 4.00 -4.53
C ARG A 29 12.15 4.34 -5.62
N ARG A 30 13.41 4.59 -5.29
CA ARG A 30 14.51 4.91 -6.18
C ARG A 30 15.70 4.01 -5.89
N GLY A 31 16.33 3.47 -6.94
CA GLY A 31 17.57 2.73 -6.83
C GLY A 31 18.77 3.63 -6.48
N LEU A 32 19.81 3.04 -5.95
CA LEU A 32 21.12 3.69 -5.89
C LEU A 32 21.69 3.92 -7.29
N ILE A 33 21.37 3.00 -8.22
CA ILE A 33 21.51 3.17 -9.68
C ILE A 33 20.09 3.29 -10.25
N GLU A 34 19.88 4.31 -11.09
CA GLU A 34 18.57 4.57 -11.70
C GLU A 34 18.77 4.98 -13.18
N PRO A 35 18.14 4.31 -14.17
CA PRO A 35 17.26 3.14 -14.03
C PRO A 35 17.95 1.93 -13.40
N GLU A 36 17.20 1.07 -12.68
CA GLU A 36 17.74 0.02 -11.81
C GLU A 36 18.60 -1.03 -12.52
N ASP A 37 18.39 -1.23 -13.80
CA ASP A 37 19.11 -2.21 -14.63
C ASP A 37 20.23 -1.59 -15.45
N ASP A 38 20.37 -0.27 -15.42
CA ASP A 38 21.40 0.44 -16.19
C ASP A 38 22.74 0.49 -15.44
N ILE A 39 23.29 -0.70 -15.16
CA ILE A 39 24.55 -0.87 -14.41
C ILE A 39 25.72 -0.76 -15.39
N ARG A 40 26.22 0.45 -15.59
CA ARG A 40 27.37 0.75 -16.45
C ARG A 40 28.21 1.92 -15.89
N ASP A 41 29.44 2.04 -16.32
CA ASP A 41 30.37 3.07 -15.84
C ASP A 41 29.90 4.51 -16.09
N SER A 42 29.13 4.73 -17.16
CA SER A 42 28.55 6.05 -17.47
C SER A 42 27.32 6.40 -16.64
N ASN A 43 26.82 5.49 -15.82
CA ASN A 43 25.70 5.69 -14.91
C ASN A 43 26.11 5.29 -13.47
N PRO A 44 26.92 6.09 -12.79
CA PRO A 44 27.42 5.77 -11.47
C PRO A 44 26.28 5.80 -10.43
N PRO A 45 26.38 4.97 -9.37
CA PRO A 45 25.40 5.01 -8.29
C PRO A 45 25.43 6.35 -7.54
N SER A 46 24.29 6.77 -7.03
CA SER A 46 24.14 7.99 -6.21
C SER A 46 24.95 7.93 -4.91
N ASN A 47 25.17 6.71 -4.39
CA ASN A 47 26.05 6.46 -3.24
C ASN A 47 26.82 5.15 -3.48
N PRO A 48 28.05 5.24 -4.06
CA PRO A 48 28.87 4.08 -4.38
C PRO A 48 29.29 3.27 -3.15
N GLU A 49 29.60 3.94 -2.05
CA GLU A 49 30.06 3.30 -0.81
C GLU A 49 28.94 2.45 -0.18
N LEU A 50 27.72 2.98 -0.14
CA LEU A 50 26.57 2.27 0.36
C LEU A 50 26.24 1.05 -0.50
N LEU A 51 26.26 1.20 -1.84
CA LEU A 51 26.00 0.08 -2.74
C LEU A 51 27.03 -1.03 -2.56
N LEU A 52 28.30 -0.68 -2.47
CA LEU A 52 29.39 -1.63 -2.24
C LEU A 52 29.26 -2.35 -0.90
N ALA A 53 28.92 -1.61 0.17
CA ALA A 53 28.74 -2.18 1.51
C ALA A 53 27.58 -3.18 1.55
N LEU A 54 26.44 -2.83 0.95
CA LEU A 54 25.28 -3.73 0.85
C LEU A 54 25.57 -4.95 -0.03
N GLU A 55 26.30 -4.77 -1.12
CA GLU A 55 26.72 -5.85 -2.02
C GLU A 55 27.65 -6.84 -1.30
N SER A 56 28.64 -6.35 -0.57
CA SER A 56 29.55 -7.18 0.23
C SER A 56 28.79 -7.93 1.32
N HIS A 57 27.95 -7.22 2.08
CA HIS A 57 27.11 -7.81 3.12
C HIS A 57 26.21 -8.95 2.57
N PHE A 58 25.60 -8.72 1.41
CA PHE A 58 24.74 -9.72 0.78
C PHE A 58 25.52 -10.97 0.33
N ARG A 59 26.73 -10.79 -0.22
CA ARG A 59 27.62 -11.92 -0.56
C ARG A 59 28.10 -12.67 0.68
N ASP A 60 28.52 -11.95 1.70
CA ASP A 60 29.07 -12.51 2.94
C ASP A 60 28.01 -13.28 3.73
N SER A 61 26.74 -12.89 3.64
CA SER A 61 25.59 -13.61 4.20
C SER A 61 25.21 -14.89 3.42
N GLY A 62 25.93 -15.24 2.34
CA GLY A 62 25.59 -16.36 1.47
C GLY A 62 24.33 -16.09 0.62
N PHE A 63 24.12 -14.85 0.24
CA PHE A 63 22.95 -14.38 -0.53
C PHE A 63 21.61 -14.55 0.22
N ASP A 64 21.62 -14.31 1.55
CA ASP A 64 20.40 -14.33 2.37
C ASP A 64 19.55 -13.06 2.13
N LEU A 65 18.48 -13.25 1.36
CA LEU A 65 17.51 -12.17 1.06
C LEU A 65 16.78 -11.64 2.30
N LYS A 66 16.52 -12.49 3.27
CA LYS A 66 15.83 -12.06 4.51
C LYS A 66 16.74 -11.18 5.35
N ASP A 67 18.03 -11.48 5.36
CA ASP A 67 19.01 -10.68 6.06
C ASP A 67 19.24 -9.32 5.36
N LEU A 68 19.31 -9.31 4.02
CA LEU A 68 19.34 -8.07 3.23
C LEU A 68 18.13 -7.19 3.53
N VAL A 69 16.91 -7.74 3.48
CA VAL A 69 15.69 -7.01 3.80
C VAL A 69 15.74 -6.46 5.23
N ARG A 70 16.13 -7.29 6.19
CA ARG A 70 16.24 -6.89 7.60
C ARG A 70 17.24 -5.74 7.78
N THR A 71 18.37 -5.79 7.08
CA THR A 71 19.38 -4.74 7.08
C THR A 71 18.85 -3.42 6.54
N ILE A 72 18.13 -3.46 5.41
CA ILE A 72 17.49 -2.28 4.79
C ILE A 72 16.44 -1.67 5.72
N VAL A 73 15.48 -2.45 6.21
CA VAL A 73 14.36 -1.90 7.00
C VAL A 73 14.78 -1.45 8.40
N ARG A 74 15.89 -1.97 8.92
CA ARG A 74 16.49 -1.51 10.19
C ARG A 74 17.41 -0.30 10.03
N SER A 75 17.73 0.09 8.79
CA SER A 75 18.58 1.25 8.55
C SER A 75 17.92 2.53 9.05
N HIS A 76 18.72 3.48 9.52
CA HIS A 76 18.23 4.80 9.92
C HIS A 76 17.51 5.51 8.76
N ALA A 77 18.00 5.33 7.52
CA ALA A 77 17.39 5.93 6.34
C ALA A 77 15.93 5.46 6.13
N TYR A 78 15.63 4.16 6.36
CA TYR A 78 14.27 3.64 6.21
C TYR A 78 13.33 4.12 7.33
N GLN A 79 13.88 4.40 8.51
CA GLN A 79 13.12 4.84 9.69
C GLN A 79 12.96 6.37 9.78
N LEU A 80 13.44 7.11 8.78
CA LEU A 80 13.22 8.56 8.72
C LEU A 80 11.74 8.89 8.50
N SER A 81 11.31 10.01 9.07
CA SER A 81 9.98 10.55 8.81
C SER A 81 9.78 10.90 7.34
N SER A 82 8.58 10.70 6.85
CA SER A 82 8.17 11.16 5.51
C SER A 82 7.90 12.68 5.45
N GLN A 83 7.75 13.33 6.61
CA GLN A 83 7.49 14.77 6.68
C GLN A 83 8.75 15.55 6.27
N PRO A 84 8.67 16.40 5.24
CA PRO A 84 9.82 17.20 4.83
C PRO A 84 10.14 18.27 5.87
N THR A 85 11.42 18.56 5.99
CA THR A 85 11.93 19.74 6.70
C THR A 85 12.38 20.80 5.69
N GLY A 86 12.61 22.05 6.13
CA GLY A 86 13.01 23.13 5.22
C GLY A 86 14.26 22.84 4.39
N GLY A 87 15.16 21.95 4.86
CA GLY A 87 16.38 21.60 4.16
C GLY A 87 16.26 20.43 3.17
N ASN A 88 15.21 19.61 3.25
CA ASN A 88 15.09 18.39 2.44
C ASN A 88 13.80 18.31 1.60
N LEU A 89 13.05 19.41 1.50
CA LEU A 89 11.78 19.46 0.78
C LEU A 89 11.92 19.04 -0.70
N VAL A 90 12.97 19.50 -1.35
CA VAL A 90 13.24 19.24 -2.78
C VAL A 90 14.16 18.06 -3.03
N ASP A 91 14.73 17.47 -1.96
CA ASP A 91 15.59 16.31 -2.10
C ASP A 91 14.79 15.08 -2.56
N GLN A 92 15.24 14.47 -3.65
CA GLN A 92 14.70 13.25 -4.22
C GLN A 92 15.76 12.17 -4.46
N GLN A 93 17.01 12.43 -4.04
CA GLN A 93 18.14 11.59 -4.42
C GLN A 93 18.98 11.09 -3.24
N ASN A 94 19.03 11.84 -2.13
CA ASN A 94 19.96 11.57 -1.04
C ASN A 94 19.33 10.81 0.14
N TYR A 95 18.08 10.37 0.01
CA TYR A 95 17.37 9.63 1.06
C TYR A 95 17.34 10.36 2.41
N SER A 96 17.29 11.70 2.38
CA SER A 96 17.29 12.55 3.58
C SER A 96 15.99 12.54 4.36
N ARG A 97 14.96 11.88 3.83
CA ARG A 97 13.68 11.54 4.45
C ARG A 97 13.13 10.28 3.81
N TYR A 98 12.11 9.66 4.39
CA TYR A 98 11.37 8.62 3.72
C TYR A 98 10.49 9.21 2.60
N TYR A 99 10.51 8.62 1.40
CA TYR A 99 9.66 9.04 0.29
C TYR A 99 8.41 8.15 0.22
N PRO A 100 7.23 8.68 0.58
CA PRO A 100 6.00 7.89 0.55
C PRO A 100 5.76 7.27 -0.83
N ARG A 101 5.38 6.01 -0.84
CA ARG A 101 4.97 5.32 -2.05
C ARG A 101 3.55 4.81 -1.90
N ARG A 102 2.79 4.85 -2.99
CA ARG A 102 1.47 4.26 -3.00
C ARG A 102 1.58 2.74 -2.80
N LEU A 103 0.65 2.19 -2.03
CA LEU A 103 0.54 0.74 -1.90
C LEU A 103 0.28 0.09 -3.27
N GLN A 104 0.75 -1.13 -3.45
CA GLN A 104 0.46 -1.91 -4.65
C GLN A 104 -1.04 -2.21 -4.72
N ALA A 105 -1.57 -2.37 -5.94
CA ALA A 105 -3.00 -2.58 -6.17
C ALA A 105 -3.56 -3.75 -5.37
N GLU A 106 -2.81 -4.85 -5.31
CA GLU A 106 -3.17 -6.07 -4.60
C GLU A 106 -3.22 -5.85 -3.09
N VAL A 107 -2.19 -5.18 -2.55
CA VAL A 107 -2.12 -4.86 -1.12
C VAL A 107 -3.24 -3.88 -0.75
N LEU A 108 -3.50 -2.89 -1.59
CA LEU A 108 -4.56 -1.91 -1.35
C LEU A 108 -5.94 -2.55 -1.39
N LEU A 109 -6.21 -3.45 -2.34
CA LEU A 109 -7.48 -4.19 -2.40
C LEU A 109 -7.66 -5.06 -1.16
N ASP A 110 -6.63 -5.81 -0.77
CA ASP A 110 -6.64 -6.61 0.45
C ASP A 110 -6.88 -5.75 1.71
N SER A 111 -6.30 -4.54 1.76
CA SER A 111 -6.51 -3.61 2.88
C SER A 111 -7.95 -3.08 2.93
N VAL A 112 -8.55 -2.78 1.78
CA VAL A 112 -9.98 -2.41 1.69
C VAL A 112 -10.86 -3.58 2.13
N ASP A 113 -10.54 -4.80 1.68
CA ASP A 113 -11.26 -6.02 2.06
C ASP A 113 -11.17 -6.27 3.57
N ASP A 114 -9.99 -6.12 4.15
CA ASP A 114 -9.77 -6.27 5.59
C ASP A 114 -10.50 -5.19 6.41
N LEU A 115 -10.49 -3.93 5.95
CA LEU A 115 -11.16 -2.83 6.64
C LEU A 115 -12.68 -2.96 6.60
N THR A 116 -13.23 -3.32 5.43
CA THR A 116 -14.69 -3.46 5.25
C THR A 116 -15.25 -4.78 5.77
N GLY A 117 -14.38 -5.79 6.00
CA GLY A 117 -14.82 -7.16 6.30
C GLY A 117 -15.52 -7.83 5.12
N SER A 118 -15.31 -7.34 3.90
CA SER A 118 -15.97 -7.81 2.67
C SER A 118 -14.92 -8.25 1.66
N ARG A 119 -14.69 -9.56 1.55
CA ARG A 119 -13.68 -10.13 0.65
C ARG A 119 -14.10 -10.02 -0.82
N THR A 120 -13.11 -9.81 -1.68
CA THR A 120 -13.25 -9.96 -3.13
C THR A 120 -13.14 -11.44 -3.47
N ASP A 121 -14.14 -11.95 -4.21
CA ASP A 121 -14.08 -13.32 -4.71
C ASP A 121 -13.42 -13.36 -6.09
N PHE A 122 -12.51 -14.28 -6.26
CA PHE A 122 -11.81 -14.54 -7.53
C PHE A 122 -12.27 -15.90 -8.07
N ALA A 123 -12.81 -15.90 -9.28
CA ALA A 123 -13.31 -17.12 -9.93
C ALA A 123 -12.21 -18.21 -9.98
N ASN A 124 -12.62 -19.46 -9.70
CA ASN A 124 -11.75 -20.64 -9.70
C ASN A 124 -10.63 -20.64 -8.62
N LEU A 125 -10.69 -19.75 -7.64
CA LEU A 125 -9.81 -19.78 -6.47
C LEU A 125 -10.61 -20.06 -5.20
N PRO A 126 -9.97 -20.57 -4.15
CA PRO A 126 -10.61 -20.76 -2.84
C PRO A 126 -11.22 -19.46 -2.32
N ALA A 127 -12.38 -19.56 -1.66
CA ALA A 127 -13.02 -18.40 -1.02
C ALA A 127 -12.04 -17.73 -0.03
N GLY A 128 -12.00 -16.40 -0.05
CA GLY A 128 -11.10 -15.62 0.80
C GLY A 128 -9.65 -15.54 0.31
N THR A 129 -9.35 -16.02 -0.91
CA THR A 129 -8.03 -15.80 -1.54
C THR A 129 -7.72 -14.30 -1.57
N ARG A 130 -6.54 -13.93 -1.07
CA ARG A 130 -6.08 -12.53 -1.07
C ARG A 130 -5.60 -12.12 -2.45
N ALA A 131 -5.79 -10.85 -2.81
CA ALA A 131 -5.33 -10.31 -4.09
C ALA A 131 -3.80 -10.42 -4.26
N ILE A 132 -3.03 -10.30 -3.17
CA ILE A 132 -1.58 -10.48 -3.19
C ILE A 132 -1.14 -11.93 -3.53
N ALA A 133 -2.02 -12.90 -3.35
CA ALA A 133 -1.76 -14.32 -3.63
C ALA A 133 -2.28 -14.79 -5.00
N LEU A 134 -2.78 -13.88 -5.83
CA LEU A 134 -3.26 -14.20 -7.17
C LEU A 134 -2.12 -14.75 -8.03
N PRO A 135 -2.29 -15.91 -8.68
CA PRO A 135 -1.20 -16.60 -9.37
C PRO A 135 -0.71 -15.88 -10.63
N ASP A 136 -1.60 -15.15 -11.29
CA ASP A 136 -1.28 -14.44 -12.54
C ASP A 136 -2.24 -13.25 -12.77
N ASN A 137 -2.07 -12.55 -13.89
CA ASN A 137 -2.82 -11.36 -14.25
C ASN A 137 -4.17 -11.61 -14.93
N SER A 138 -4.53 -12.85 -15.24
CA SER A 138 -5.85 -13.19 -15.80
C SER A 138 -7.00 -12.71 -14.91
N TYR A 139 -6.70 -12.55 -13.61
CA TYR A 139 -7.62 -12.03 -12.60
C TYR A 139 -7.79 -10.50 -12.62
N ASN A 140 -7.02 -9.74 -13.42
CA ASN A 140 -7.17 -8.28 -13.54
C ASN A 140 -8.56 -7.89 -14.06
N ASN A 141 -9.14 -8.71 -14.92
CA ASN A 141 -10.48 -8.48 -15.45
C ASN A 141 -11.59 -8.76 -14.43
N ALA A 142 -11.32 -9.55 -13.40
CA ALA A 142 -12.28 -9.83 -12.32
C ALA A 142 -12.42 -8.65 -11.35
N SER A 143 -11.46 -7.73 -11.31
CA SER A 143 -11.48 -6.56 -10.45
C SER A 143 -11.01 -5.31 -11.20
N PRO A 144 -11.91 -4.40 -11.59
CA PRO A 144 -11.55 -3.10 -12.14
C PRO A 144 -10.58 -2.33 -11.24
N PHE A 145 -10.66 -2.53 -9.93
CA PHE A 145 -9.76 -1.94 -8.94
C PHE A 145 -8.30 -2.30 -9.22
N LEU A 146 -7.97 -3.58 -9.41
CA LEU A 146 -6.60 -4.03 -9.66
C LEU A 146 -6.01 -3.36 -10.90
N ARG A 147 -6.80 -3.25 -11.98
CA ARG A 147 -6.37 -2.61 -13.23
C ARG A 147 -6.17 -1.11 -13.05
N VAL A 148 -7.12 -0.41 -12.44
CA VAL A 148 -7.05 1.05 -12.22
C VAL A 148 -5.88 1.41 -11.32
N PHE A 149 -5.58 0.58 -10.33
CA PHE A 149 -4.45 0.79 -9.41
C PHE A 149 -3.12 0.24 -9.92
N GLY A 150 -3.08 -0.20 -11.20
CA GLY A 150 -1.84 -0.48 -11.93
C GLY A 150 -1.19 -1.81 -11.58
N ARG A 151 -1.99 -2.84 -11.33
CA ARG A 151 -1.47 -4.22 -11.37
C ARG A 151 -0.98 -4.52 -12.78
N PRO A 152 0.24 -5.08 -12.95
CA PRO A 152 0.80 -5.38 -14.25
C PRO A 152 -0.09 -6.31 -15.07
N GLU A 153 -0.08 -6.14 -16.38
CA GLU A 153 -0.78 -7.04 -17.32
C GLU A 153 0.10 -8.22 -17.78
N ASN A 154 1.37 -8.25 -17.31
CA ASN A 154 2.39 -9.26 -17.65
C ASN A 154 2.65 -9.40 -19.15
N GLU A 155 2.63 -8.29 -19.87
CA GLU A 155 3.10 -8.27 -21.25
C GLU A 155 4.62 -8.48 -21.31
N SER A 156 5.33 -8.13 -20.24
CA SER A 156 6.73 -8.42 -20.03
C SER A 156 7.00 -9.02 -18.64
N VAL A 157 8.16 -9.67 -18.46
CA VAL A 157 8.63 -10.19 -17.15
C VAL A 157 9.13 -9.07 -16.23
N CYS A 158 8.96 -7.81 -16.60
CA CYS A 158 9.50 -6.67 -15.85
C CYS A 158 8.44 -6.07 -14.92
N GLU A 159 8.79 -5.91 -13.66
CA GLU A 159 7.97 -5.16 -12.68
C GLU A 159 7.83 -3.67 -13.05
N CYS A 160 8.59 -3.20 -14.06
CA CYS A 160 8.50 -1.85 -14.61
C CYS A 160 7.14 -1.53 -15.27
N GLU A 161 6.31 -2.52 -15.59
CA GLU A 161 4.92 -2.32 -16.05
C GLU A 161 3.99 -1.82 -14.94
N ARG A 162 4.38 -1.95 -13.67
CA ARG A 162 3.57 -1.50 -12.54
C ARG A 162 3.46 0.02 -12.50
N ILE A 163 2.27 0.55 -12.72
CA ILE A 163 2.01 1.99 -12.66
C ILE A 163 1.97 2.41 -11.20
N GLN A 164 3.03 3.08 -10.74
CA GLN A 164 3.15 3.59 -9.37
C GLN A 164 2.71 5.06 -9.23
N THR A 165 2.55 5.77 -10.33
CA THR A 165 2.12 7.17 -10.32
C THR A 165 0.63 7.28 -10.01
N SER A 166 0.27 8.24 -9.16
CA SER A 166 -1.13 8.55 -8.89
C SER A 166 -1.78 9.17 -10.13
N SER A 167 -2.98 8.74 -10.45
CA SER A 167 -3.74 9.25 -11.58
C SER A 167 -5.12 9.76 -11.17
N LEU A 168 -5.71 10.64 -11.97
CA LEU A 168 -7.08 11.10 -11.78
C LEU A 168 -8.07 9.94 -11.81
N ALA A 169 -7.85 8.94 -12.67
CA ALA A 169 -8.69 7.75 -12.75
C ALA A 169 -8.75 6.98 -11.42
N GLN A 170 -7.65 6.91 -10.68
CA GLN A 170 -7.60 6.25 -9.37
C GLN A 170 -8.41 7.02 -8.32
N SER A 171 -8.29 8.35 -8.29
CA SER A 171 -9.08 9.18 -7.40
C SER A 171 -10.57 9.10 -7.71
N LEU A 172 -10.93 9.15 -9.00
CA LEU A 172 -12.33 9.00 -9.44
C LEU A 172 -12.86 7.60 -9.15
N HIS A 173 -12.04 6.56 -9.27
CA HIS A 173 -12.43 5.20 -8.93
C HIS A 173 -12.76 5.09 -7.44
N LEU A 174 -11.91 5.58 -6.53
CA LEU A 174 -12.18 5.55 -5.09
C LEU A 174 -13.46 6.32 -4.72
N ILE A 175 -13.73 7.42 -5.42
CA ILE A 175 -14.91 8.26 -5.15
C ILE A 175 -16.19 7.61 -5.68
N ASN A 176 -16.16 7.01 -6.87
CA ASN A 176 -17.36 6.60 -7.61
C ASN A 176 -17.48 5.09 -7.81
N ALA A 177 -16.51 4.27 -7.37
CA ALA A 177 -16.52 2.86 -7.66
C ALA A 177 -17.64 2.11 -6.93
N GLY A 178 -18.47 1.46 -7.72
CA GLY A 178 -19.56 0.62 -7.22
C GLY A 178 -19.05 -0.56 -6.38
N ASP A 179 -17.85 -1.05 -6.64
CA ASP A 179 -17.23 -2.16 -5.90
C ASP A 179 -16.86 -1.75 -4.46
N VAL A 180 -16.23 -0.60 -4.25
CA VAL A 180 -15.95 -0.07 -2.90
C VAL A 180 -17.26 0.19 -2.16
N LYS A 181 -18.24 0.83 -2.83
CA LYS A 181 -19.56 1.07 -2.24
C LYS A 181 -20.27 -0.23 -1.84
N ALA A 182 -20.24 -1.24 -2.71
CA ALA A 182 -20.83 -2.55 -2.40
C ALA A 182 -20.20 -3.21 -1.19
N LYS A 183 -18.86 -3.05 -1.00
CA LYS A 183 -18.14 -3.55 0.18
C LYS A 183 -18.56 -2.83 1.46
N LEU A 184 -18.73 -1.51 1.41
CA LEU A 184 -19.21 -0.71 2.54
C LEU A 184 -20.65 -1.07 2.94
N GLN A 185 -21.48 -1.45 1.97
CA GLN A 185 -22.89 -1.82 2.13
C GLN A 185 -23.13 -3.31 2.35
N ASN A 186 -22.07 -4.12 2.46
CA ASN A 186 -22.21 -5.55 2.63
C ASN A 186 -22.91 -5.88 3.96
N PRO A 187 -24.06 -6.60 3.95
CA PRO A 187 -24.81 -6.94 5.16
C PRO A 187 -24.08 -7.90 6.11
N LEU A 188 -23.00 -8.52 5.64
CA LEU A 188 -22.10 -9.36 6.44
C LEU A 188 -20.77 -8.66 6.74
N GLY A 189 -20.61 -7.40 6.31
CA GLY A 189 -19.41 -6.61 6.48
C GLY A 189 -19.23 -6.08 7.91
N ARG A 190 -18.08 -5.46 8.14
CA ARG A 190 -17.68 -4.93 9.46
C ARG A 190 -18.67 -3.91 10.02
N ILE A 191 -19.21 -3.02 9.18
CA ILE A 191 -20.14 -1.97 9.62
C ILE A 191 -21.39 -2.60 10.23
N GLU A 192 -22.01 -3.56 9.52
CA GLU A 192 -23.19 -4.25 10.01
C GLU A 192 -22.91 -5.07 11.28
N GLN A 193 -21.70 -5.65 11.40
CA GLN A 193 -21.28 -6.33 12.63
C GLN A 193 -21.19 -5.36 13.80
N LEU A 194 -20.54 -4.20 13.62
CA LEU A 194 -20.42 -3.16 14.67
C LEU A 194 -21.80 -2.67 15.15
N LEU A 195 -22.75 -2.47 14.21
CA LEU A 195 -24.10 -2.04 14.52
C LEU A 195 -24.90 -3.13 15.24
N LYS A 196 -24.81 -4.38 14.77
CA LYS A 196 -25.49 -5.54 15.35
C LYS A 196 -25.01 -5.83 16.78
N ASP A 197 -23.70 -5.75 16.99
CA ASP A 197 -23.08 -6.01 18.29
C ASP A 197 -23.18 -4.81 19.24
N GLN A 198 -23.80 -3.70 18.78
CA GLN A 198 -24.01 -2.47 19.53
C GLN A 198 -22.72 -1.92 20.17
N ILE A 199 -21.61 -2.03 19.43
CA ILE A 199 -20.31 -1.53 19.90
C ILE A 199 -20.39 -0.01 20.13
N PRO A 200 -19.97 0.51 21.28
CA PRO A 200 -19.93 1.95 21.54
C PRO A 200 -19.11 2.70 20.46
N ASP A 201 -19.56 3.89 20.07
CA ASP A 201 -18.98 4.64 18.95
C ASP A 201 -17.47 4.91 19.12
N ASP A 202 -17.04 5.25 20.32
CA ASP A 202 -15.62 5.47 20.62
C ASP A 202 -14.77 4.21 20.39
N GLN A 203 -15.30 3.05 20.79
CA GLN A 203 -14.63 1.77 20.57
C GLN A 203 -14.65 1.38 19.08
N ALA A 204 -15.79 1.57 18.41
CA ALA A 204 -15.93 1.29 16.97
C ALA A 204 -14.96 2.15 16.14
N VAL A 205 -14.86 3.45 16.43
CA VAL A 205 -13.91 4.35 15.77
C VAL A 205 -12.46 3.89 15.99
N ARG A 206 -12.09 3.52 17.22
CA ARG A 206 -10.75 2.98 17.51
C ARG A 206 -10.47 1.69 16.73
N LEU A 207 -11.42 0.77 16.65
CA LEU A 207 -11.29 -0.46 15.88
C LEU A 207 -11.07 -0.16 14.38
N LEU A 208 -11.82 0.79 13.82
CA LEU A 208 -11.68 1.20 12.43
C LEU A 208 -10.31 1.84 12.16
N TYR A 209 -9.84 2.73 13.03
CA TYR A 209 -8.51 3.36 12.90
C TYR A 209 -7.37 2.34 13.01
N ARG A 210 -7.46 1.42 13.96
CA ARG A 210 -6.48 0.33 14.10
C ARG A 210 -6.45 -0.58 12.86
N SER A 211 -7.63 -0.85 12.28
CA SER A 211 -7.72 -1.65 11.06
C SER A 211 -7.21 -0.91 9.83
N ALA A 212 -7.41 0.40 9.74
CA ALA A 212 -7.01 1.21 8.60
C ALA A 212 -5.53 1.65 8.67
N PHE A 213 -5.05 2.03 9.86
CA PHE A 213 -3.78 2.75 10.03
C PHE A 213 -2.83 2.09 11.04
N ALA A 214 -3.22 0.96 11.65
CA ALA A 214 -2.48 0.28 12.72
C ALA A 214 -2.17 1.18 13.94
N ARG A 215 -2.94 2.25 14.14
CA ARG A 215 -2.83 3.18 15.29
C ARG A 215 -4.21 3.54 15.82
N ASP A 216 -4.25 4.07 17.03
CA ASP A 216 -5.45 4.72 17.56
C ASP A 216 -5.66 6.10 16.93
N PRO A 217 -6.93 6.59 16.85
CA PRO A 217 -7.20 7.97 16.50
C PRO A 217 -6.66 8.91 17.58
N ASN A 218 -6.17 10.08 17.20
CA ASN A 218 -5.88 11.14 18.15
C ASN A 218 -7.20 11.73 18.71
N GLU A 219 -7.11 12.57 19.75
CA GLU A 219 -8.29 13.12 20.42
C GLU A 219 -9.19 13.96 19.47
N GLY A 220 -8.58 14.69 18.53
CA GLY A 220 -9.32 15.47 17.54
C GLY A 220 -10.05 14.58 16.54
N GLU A 221 -9.36 13.58 16.00
CA GLU A 221 -9.94 12.60 15.07
C GLU A 221 -11.09 11.84 15.74
N LEU A 222 -10.89 11.36 16.97
CA LEU A 222 -11.91 10.63 17.72
C LEU A 222 -13.16 11.49 17.96
N ARG A 223 -12.98 12.72 18.45
CA ARG A 223 -14.09 13.64 18.69
C ARG A 223 -14.87 13.93 17.41
N THR A 224 -14.18 14.31 16.32
CA THR A 224 -14.82 14.60 15.04
C THR A 224 -15.60 13.41 14.49
N ALA A 225 -15.03 12.21 14.58
CA ALA A 225 -15.72 10.99 14.14
C ALA A 225 -16.97 10.71 14.98
N ILE A 226 -16.90 10.83 16.30
CA ILE A 226 -18.07 10.60 17.18
C ILE A 226 -19.15 11.65 16.91
N GLU A 227 -18.80 12.92 16.81
CA GLU A 227 -19.75 13.99 16.47
C GLU A 227 -20.45 13.71 15.16
N TYR A 228 -19.71 13.28 14.13
CA TYR A 228 -20.30 12.92 12.83
C TYR A 228 -21.25 11.72 12.93
N LEU A 229 -20.87 10.66 13.64
CA LEU A 229 -21.69 9.46 13.81
C LEU A 229 -23.00 9.73 14.54
N GLN A 230 -23.12 10.82 15.30
CA GLN A 230 -24.33 11.23 16.01
C GLN A 230 -25.24 12.14 15.18
N THR A 231 -24.82 12.57 14.00
CA THR A 231 -25.63 13.41 13.15
C THR A 231 -26.80 12.62 12.53
N VAL A 232 -27.96 13.26 12.43
CA VAL A 232 -29.11 12.74 11.68
C VAL A 232 -29.41 13.72 10.56
N PRO A 233 -28.95 13.43 9.33
CA PRO A 233 -29.22 14.31 8.20
C PRO A 233 -30.69 14.29 7.79
N ASN A 234 -31.11 15.32 7.10
CA ASN A 234 -32.42 15.40 6.49
C ASN A 234 -32.41 14.79 5.07
N ASP A 235 -33.54 14.25 4.65
CA ASP A 235 -33.77 13.83 3.26
C ASP A 235 -33.87 15.06 2.32
N VAL A 236 -34.04 14.81 1.02
CA VAL A 236 -34.20 15.88 0.02
C VAL A 236 -35.49 16.71 0.21
N ALA A 237 -36.45 16.22 0.99
CA ALA A 237 -37.67 16.94 1.34
C ALA A 237 -37.53 17.72 2.66
N GLY A 238 -36.38 17.67 3.32
CA GLY A 238 -36.09 18.39 4.57
C GLY A 238 -36.54 17.64 5.83
N ASN A 239 -36.97 16.38 5.74
CA ASN A 239 -37.34 15.59 6.89
C ASN A 239 -36.15 14.78 7.42
N PRO A 240 -36.00 14.60 8.76
CA PRO A 240 -34.94 13.75 9.30
C PRO A 240 -35.14 12.31 8.83
N ILE A 241 -34.07 11.69 8.37
CA ILE A 241 -34.11 10.27 8.00
C ILE A 241 -34.17 9.39 9.25
N ASP A 242 -34.55 8.12 9.08
CA ASP A 242 -34.54 7.15 10.17
C ASP A 242 -33.18 7.12 10.88
N PRO A 243 -33.12 7.26 12.23
CA PRO A 243 -31.85 7.32 12.95
C PRO A 243 -30.96 6.07 12.78
N ALA A 244 -31.55 4.88 12.64
CA ALA A 244 -30.78 3.66 12.42
C ALA A 244 -30.15 3.65 11.02
N ARG A 245 -30.89 4.15 10.03
CA ARG A 245 -30.38 4.37 8.69
C ARG A 245 -29.28 5.43 8.67
N ALA A 246 -29.52 6.58 9.32
CA ALA A 246 -28.51 7.65 9.45
C ALA A 246 -27.20 7.12 10.03
N LYS A 247 -27.30 6.35 11.12
CA LYS A 247 -26.15 5.74 11.79
C LYS A 247 -25.35 4.84 10.85
N ARG A 248 -26.02 4.00 10.08
CA ARG A 248 -25.40 3.11 9.09
C ARG A 248 -24.68 3.91 8.01
N GLU A 249 -25.35 4.88 7.42
CA GLU A 249 -24.81 5.74 6.37
C GLU A 249 -23.58 6.52 6.90
N ASN A 250 -23.63 7.07 8.10
CA ASN A 250 -22.50 7.76 8.73
C ASN A 250 -21.28 6.85 8.94
N TYR A 251 -21.48 5.58 9.33
CA TYR A 251 -20.38 4.62 9.41
C TYR A 251 -19.81 4.30 8.03
N GLN A 252 -20.65 4.18 6.98
CA GLN A 252 -20.17 3.98 5.62
C GLN A 252 -19.32 5.15 5.14
N ASP A 253 -19.76 6.38 5.41
CA ASP A 253 -19.02 7.60 5.08
C ASP A 253 -17.71 7.72 5.86
N LEU A 254 -17.70 7.36 7.15
CA LEU A 254 -16.49 7.34 7.95
C LEU A 254 -15.47 6.35 7.36
N VAL A 255 -15.86 5.11 7.11
CA VAL A 255 -14.95 4.10 6.53
C VAL A 255 -14.49 4.51 5.14
N TRP A 256 -15.40 5.06 4.33
CA TRP A 256 -15.06 5.62 3.02
C TRP A 256 -14.03 6.75 3.13
N SER A 257 -14.20 7.65 4.10
CA SER A 257 -13.26 8.75 4.31
C SER A 257 -11.87 8.24 4.70
N LEU A 258 -11.78 7.20 5.57
CA LEU A 258 -10.50 6.59 5.94
C LEU A 258 -9.78 5.99 4.72
N ILE A 259 -10.51 5.26 3.85
CA ILE A 259 -9.96 4.68 2.61
C ILE A 259 -9.38 5.76 1.69
N ASN A 260 -9.97 6.96 1.68
CA ASN A 260 -9.54 8.06 0.81
C ASN A 260 -8.40 8.92 1.39
N THR A 261 -7.90 8.61 2.57
CA THR A 261 -6.77 9.33 3.15
C THR A 261 -5.44 8.97 2.50
N LYS A 262 -4.48 9.89 2.52
CA LYS A 262 -3.09 9.58 2.14
C LYS A 262 -2.48 8.50 3.03
N GLU A 263 -2.85 8.49 4.31
CA GLU A 263 -2.37 7.52 5.28
C GLU A 263 -2.78 6.08 4.93
N PHE A 264 -3.96 5.88 4.33
CA PHE A 264 -4.40 4.57 3.85
C PHE A 264 -3.78 4.17 2.53
N LEU A 265 -3.60 5.13 1.62
CA LEU A 265 -3.20 4.86 0.24
C LEU A 265 -1.69 4.72 0.06
N PHE A 266 -0.90 5.27 0.98
CA PHE A 266 0.55 5.34 0.87
C PHE A 266 1.24 4.69 2.06
N ASN A 267 2.34 4.02 1.79
CA ASN A 267 3.30 3.60 2.81
C ASN A 267 4.17 4.83 3.17
N HIS A 268 4.21 5.20 4.46
CA HIS A 268 4.92 6.37 4.98
C HIS A 268 5.52 6.10 6.38
#